data_2f90ab086ceb1ad760059a7f97bd0e52
#
_entry.id   2f90ab086ceb1ad760059a7f97bd0e52
#
_cell.length_a   1.000
_cell.length_b   1.000
_cell.length_c   1.000
_cell.angle_alpha   90.00
_cell.angle_beta   90.00
_cell.angle_gamma   90.00
#
_symmetry.space_group_name_H-M   'P 1'
#
loop_
_entity.id
_entity.type
_entity.pdbx_description
1 polymer ?
#
loop_
_entity_poly.entity_id
_entity_poly.type
_entity_poly.pdbx_seq_one_letter_code
_entity_poly.pdbx_strand_id
1 'polypeptide(L)'
;EIKSVAEGIKTHQWESEVLAKAFFDITGIKVTHDIIGEGEIVDRIQRQIQTNRKLYDIYVNDADLIGTHLRLDSALNLSEFIQGDGKGVTNPMLDLDDFLNLEFGQDYEGNQLQLPDQQFANLYWFRYDWFARDDLKTAFKSKYGYELGVPLNWQAYEDIAEFFTGREIDGQTVYGHMDYGKKSPSLGWRFTDA
;
A
#
# COMPACT_ATOMS: atom_id res chain seq x y z
N GLU A 1 26.68 -7.01 3.41
CA GLU A 1 25.35 -7.22 3.96
C GLU A 1 24.52 -5.96 3.74
N ILE A 2 23.27 -6.13 3.29
CA ILE A 2 22.28 -5.07 3.11
C ILE A 2 21.20 -5.26 4.17
N LYS A 3 20.86 -4.21 4.88
CA LYS A 3 19.75 -4.18 5.84
C LYS A 3 18.54 -3.49 5.24
N SER A 4 17.42 -4.21 5.20
CA SER A 4 16.12 -3.68 4.78
C SER A 4 15.14 -3.67 5.95
N VAL A 5 14.14 -2.82 5.88
CA VAL A 5 12.97 -2.85 6.75
C VAL A 5 11.70 -2.84 5.90
N ALA A 6 10.73 -3.68 6.26
CA ALA A 6 9.47 -3.81 5.54
C ALA A 6 8.32 -4.16 6.49
N GLU A 7 7.10 -3.97 6.01
CA GLU A 7 5.89 -4.29 6.76
C GLU A 7 5.68 -5.80 6.93
N GLY A 8 5.03 -6.18 8.05
CA GLY A 8 4.74 -7.55 8.42
C GLY A 8 3.61 -8.20 7.60
N ILE A 9 3.69 -8.16 6.27
CA ILE A 9 2.77 -8.83 5.36
C ILE A 9 3.40 -10.03 4.68
N LYS A 10 2.59 -10.89 4.11
CA LYS A 10 3.05 -12.15 3.49
C LYS A 10 4.02 -11.93 2.32
N THR A 11 3.83 -10.86 1.56
CA THR A 11 4.72 -10.51 0.44
C THR A 11 6.13 -10.28 0.95
N HIS A 12 6.33 -9.40 1.92
CA HIS A 12 7.65 -9.08 2.45
C HIS A 12 8.27 -10.25 3.24
N GLN A 13 7.43 -11.11 3.86
CA GLN A 13 7.92 -12.37 4.45
C GLN A 13 8.50 -13.28 3.36
N TRP A 14 7.81 -13.44 2.24
CA TRP A 14 8.28 -14.24 1.12
C TRP A 14 9.55 -13.65 0.48
N GLU A 15 9.65 -12.35 0.33
CA GLU A 15 10.86 -11.66 -0.13
C GLU A 15 12.05 -11.95 0.79
N SER A 16 11.83 -11.88 2.11
CA SER A 16 12.85 -12.17 3.11
C SER A 16 13.30 -13.65 3.10
N GLU A 17 12.35 -14.57 2.99
CA GLU A 17 12.62 -16.01 3.13
C GLU A 17 13.07 -16.66 1.82
N VAL A 18 12.60 -16.16 0.68
CA VAL A 18 12.81 -16.77 -0.65
C VAL A 18 13.71 -15.92 -1.53
N LEU A 19 13.32 -14.66 -1.80
CA LEU A 19 14.05 -13.81 -2.75
C LEU A 19 15.42 -13.39 -2.20
N ALA A 20 15.52 -13.02 -0.93
CA ALA A 20 16.80 -12.66 -0.32
C ALA A 20 17.80 -13.82 -0.37
N LYS A 21 17.31 -15.07 -0.22
CA LYS A 21 18.15 -16.26 -0.36
C LYS A 21 18.61 -16.47 -1.80
N ALA A 22 17.68 -16.39 -2.77
CA ALA A 22 18.01 -16.52 -4.19
C ALA A 22 19.01 -15.43 -4.63
N PHE A 23 18.84 -14.20 -4.16
CA PHE A 23 19.76 -13.11 -4.43
C PHE A 23 21.15 -13.39 -3.85
N PHE A 24 21.22 -13.91 -2.63
CA PHE A 24 22.49 -14.33 -2.04
C PHE A 24 23.19 -15.44 -2.84
N ASP A 25 22.43 -16.44 -3.29
CA ASP A 25 22.98 -17.57 -4.08
C ASP A 25 23.58 -17.09 -5.42
N ILE A 26 23.03 -16.00 -5.99
CA ILE A 26 23.50 -15.42 -7.27
C ILE A 26 24.67 -14.44 -7.06
N THR A 27 24.59 -13.60 -6.03
CA THR A 27 25.47 -12.43 -5.87
C THR A 27 26.49 -12.55 -4.75
N GLY A 28 26.29 -13.46 -3.79
CA GLY A 28 27.02 -13.51 -2.54
C GLY A 28 26.68 -12.37 -1.56
N ILE A 29 25.71 -11.53 -1.88
CA ILE A 29 25.30 -10.38 -1.05
C ILE A 29 24.14 -10.81 -0.15
N LYS A 30 24.36 -10.79 1.16
CA LYS A 30 23.30 -11.09 2.14
C LYS A 30 22.38 -9.90 2.32
N VAL A 31 21.07 -10.12 2.19
CA VAL A 31 20.02 -9.17 2.55
C VAL A 31 19.30 -9.66 3.79
N THR A 32 19.11 -8.78 4.77
CA THR A 32 18.34 -9.06 5.99
C THR A 32 17.17 -8.07 6.06
N HIS A 33 15.98 -8.59 6.39
CA HIS A 33 14.77 -7.77 6.53
C HIS A 33 14.34 -7.73 7.99
N ASP A 34 14.18 -6.53 8.54
CA ASP A 34 13.40 -6.32 9.75
C ASP A 34 11.92 -6.21 9.33
N ILE A 35 11.13 -7.21 9.69
CA ILE A 35 9.69 -7.26 9.39
C ILE A 35 8.93 -6.72 10.60
N ILE A 36 8.32 -5.54 10.46
CA ILE A 36 7.71 -4.79 11.56
C ILE A 36 6.36 -4.19 11.17
N GLY A 37 5.71 -3.44 12.05
CA GLY A 37 4.46 -2.75 11.73
C GLY A 37 4.69 -1.53 10.85
N GLU A 38 3.75 -1.25 9.93
CA GLU A 38 3.79 -0.13 8.98
C GLU A 38 4.16 1.22 9.64
N GLY A 39 3.42 1.64 10.67
CA GLY A 39 3.70 2.89 11.37
C GLY A 39 5.07 2.94 12.05
N GLU A 40 5.61 1.79 12.45
CA GLU A 40 6.94 1.69 13.05
C GLU A 40 8.05 1.88 12.01
N ILE A 41 7.82 1.48 10.75
CA ILE A 41 8.76 1.73 9.65
C ILE A 41 8.94 3.24 9.47
N VAL A 42 7.82 3.97 9.33
CA VAL A 42 7.83 5.44 9.17
C VAL A 42 8.62 6.09 10.31
N ASP A 43 8.33 5.74 11.56
CA ASP A 43 9.02 6.28 12.72
C ASP A 43 10.53 5.98 12.71
N ARG A 44 10.94 4.78 12.34
CA ARG A 44 12.35 4.39 12.29
C ARG A 44 13.10 5.11 11.18
N ILE A 45 12.50 5.21 9.99
CA ILE A 45 13.12 5.90 8.85
C ILE A 45 13.23 7.41 9.13
N GLN A 46 12.18 8.05 9.64
CA GLN A 46 12.23 9.45 10.03
C GLN A 46 13.32 9.71 11.08
N ARG A 47 13.45 8.82 12.07
CA ARG A 47 14.50 8.91 13.09
C ARG A 47 15.90 8.73 12.49
N GLN A 48 16.07 7.79 11.54
CA GLN A 48 17.33 7.62 10.82
C GLN A 48 17.74 8.91 10.10
N ILE A 49 16.80 9.51 9.36
CA ILE A 49 17.02 10.76 8.63
C ILE A 49 17.39 11.91 9.60
N GLN A 50 16.60 12.10 10.66
CA GLN A 50 16.81 13.19 11.64
C GLN A 50 18.11 13.07 12.41
N THR A 51 18.56 11.86 12.72
CA THR A 51 19.76 11.62 13.54
C THR A 51 21.00 11.35 12.71
N ASN A 52 20.86 11.22 11.38
CA ASN A 52 21.92 10.79 10.46
C ASN A 52 22.59 9.48 10.90
N ARG A 53 21.84 8.59 11.55
CA ARG A 53 22.31 7.26 11.95
C ARG A 53 21.81 6.24 10.97
N LYS A 54 22.71 5.64 10.22
CA LYS A 54 22.38 4.56 9.27
C LYS A 54 21.95 3.29 10.02
N LEU A 55 20.64 3.03 10.04
CA LEU A 55 20.04 1.80 10.57
C LEU A 55 19.77 0.81 9.44
N TYR A 56 19.25 1.31 8.32
CA TYR A 56 18.85 0.55 7.15
C TYR A 56 19.48 1.14 5.89
N ASP A 57 19.77 0.27 4.95
CA ASP A 57 20.22 0.62 3.60
C ASP A 57 19.04 0.83 2.65
N ILE A 58 17.98 0.02 2.83
CA ILE A 58 16.77 -0.01 2.02
C ILE A 58 15.56 -0.10 2.96
N TYR A 59 14.45 0.43 2.53
CA TYR A 59 13.17 0.22 3.18
C TYR A 59 12.04 0.13 2.16
N VAL A 60 11.02 -0.65 2.51
CA VAL A 60 9.78 -0.79 1.74
C VAL A 60 8.66 -0.15 2.54
N ASN A 61 8.01 0.84 1.97
CA ASN A 61 6.92 1.58 2.58
C ASN A 61 6.02 2.19 1.51
N ASP A 62 4.88 2.71 1.95
CA ASP A 62 3.99 3.45 1.07
C ASP A 62 4.65 4.73 0.52
N ALA A 63 4.24 5.16 -0.66
CA ALA A 63 4.77 6.34 -1.33
C ALA A 63 4.55 7.66 -0.56
N ASP A 64 3.79 7.65 0.53
CA ASP A 64 3.51 8.81 1.39
C ASP A 64 4.76 9.45 2.02
N LEU A 65 5.89 8.74 2.08
CA LEU A 65 7.18 9.29 2.51
C LEU A 65 7.91 10.11 1.44
N ILE A 66 7.45 10.10 0.17
CA ILE A 66 8.14 10.82 -0.92
C ILE A 66 8.35 12.30 -0.59
N GLY A 67 7.34 12.97 -0.04
CA GLY A 67 7.45 14.37 0.35
C GLY A 67 8.49 14.63 1.46
N THR A 68 8.78 13.65 2.29
CA THR A 68 9.87 13.72 3.28
C THR A 68 11.22 13.60 2.61
N HIS A 69 11.38 12.71 1.65
CA HIS A 69 12.61 12.55 0.88
C HIS A 69 12.96 13.79 0.09
N LEU A 70 11.98 14.36 -0.62
CA LEU A 70 12.15 15.61 -1.38
C LEU A 70 12.59 16.77 -0.50
N ARG A 71 12.00 16.90 0.68
CA ARG A 71 12.29 18.01 1.60
C ARG A 71 13.63 17.90 2.30
N LEU A 72 14.09 16.67 2.57
CA LEU A 72 15.29 16.40 3.38
C LEU A 72 16.46 15.88 2.54
N ASP A 73 16.30 15.74 1.23
CA ASP A 73 17.30 15.16 0.32
C ASP A 73 17.89 13.86 0.90
N SER A 74 16.99 12.94 1.26
CA SER A 74 17.35 11.78 2.09
C SER A 74 17.29 10.45 1.36
N ALA A 75 16.94 10.46 0.07
CA ALA A 75 16.93 9.28 -0.79
C ALA A 75 17.97 9.43 -1.91
N LEU A 76 18.54 8.29 -2.31
CA LEU A 76 19.44 8.25 -3.46
C LEU A 76 18.65 8.61 -4.74
N ASN A 77 19.18 9.55 -5.53
CA ASN A 77 18.66 9.79 -6.88
C ASN A 77 19.05 8.62 -7.79
N LEU A 78 18.08 7.71 -8.00
CA LEU A 78 18.27 6.50 -8.80
C LEU A 78 18.52 6.83 -10.27
N SER A 79 17.90 7.90 -10.81
CA SER A 79 18.12 8.32 -12.20
C SER A 79 19.58 8.70 -12.44
N GLU A 80 20.16 9.51 -11.57
CA GLU A 80 21.57 9.89 -11.65
C GLU A 80 22.49 8.70 -11.38
N PHE A 81 22.17 7.89 -10.36
CA PHE A 81 22.98 6.72 -10.01
C PHE A 81 23.07 5.72 -11.16
N ILE A 82 21.94 5.34 -11.77
CA ILE A 82 21.88 4.37 -12.88
C ILE A 82 22.67 4.86 -14.10
N GLN A 83 22.64 6.17 -14.37
CA GLN A 83 23.37 6.76 -15.51
C GLN A 83 24.87 7.00 -15.21
N GLY A 84 25.20 7.19 -13.94
CA GLY A 84 26.54 7.50 -13.45
C GLY A 84 27.26 6.34 -12.77
N ASP A 85 27.45 6.45 -11.47
CA ASP A 85 28.26 5.52 -10.66
C ASP A 85 27.68 4.08 -10.65
N GLY A 86 26.38 3.95 -10.76
CA GLY A 86 25.68 2.66 -10.79
C GLY A 86 25.64 1.98 -12.15
N LYS A 87 26.08 2.65 -13.23
CA LYS A 87 25.95 2.14 -14.60
C LYS A 87 26.55 0.75 -14.79
N GLY A 88 27.68 0.49 -14.14
CA GLY A 88 28.39 -0.80 -14.26
C GLY A 88 27.80 -1.94 -13.44
N VAL A 89 26.88 -1.64 -12.50
CA VAL A 89 26.26 -2.60 -11.58
C VAL A 89 24.74 -2.69 -11.74
N THR A 90 24.14 -1.78 -12.49
CA THR A 90 22.71 -1.83 -12.81
C THR A 90 22.42 -3.05 -13.68
N ASN A 91 21.42 -3.83 -13.30
CA ASN A 91 21.00 -4.98 -14.09
C ASN A 91 20.54 -4.51 -15.48
N PRO A 92 21.15 -5.01 -16.57
CA PRO A 92 20.79 -4.62 -17.93
C PRO A 92 19.36 -5.03 -18.35
N MET A 93 18.73 -5.92 -17.57
CA MET A 93 17.33 -6.31 -17.77
C MET A 93 16.34 -5.45 -16.96
N LEU A 94 16.83 -4.45 -16.23
CA LEU A 94 15.94 -3.51 -15.54
C LEU A 94 15.23 -2.65 -16.60
N ASP A 95 13.96 -2.91 -16.78
CA ASP A 95 13.08 -2.18 -17.69
C ASP A 95 12.18 -1.28 -16.85
N LEU A 96 12.53 0.00 -16.77
CA LEU A 96 11.75 0.97 -15.98
C LEU A 96 10.39 1.28 -16.63
N ASP A 97 10.28 1.11 -17.95
CA ASP A 97 9.03 1.37 -18.67
C ASP A 97 7.96 0.28 -18.42
N ASP A 98 8.37 -0.90 -17.92
CA ASP A 98 7.45 -1.98 -17.53
C ASP A 98 6.81 -1.77 -16.16
N PHE A 99 7.30 -0.83 -15.36
CA PHE A 99 6.69 -0.50 -14.08
C PHE A 99 5.44 0.37 -14.25
N LEU A 100 4.35 0.00 -13.59
CA LEU A 100 3.14 0.82 -13.53
C LEU A 100 3.31 1.94 -12.49
N ASN A 101 2.83 3.14 -12.82
CA ASN A 101 2.82 4.31 -11.93
C ASN A 101 4.20 4.66 -11.35
N LEU A 102 5.24 4.54 -12.15
CA LEU A 102 6.62 4.85 -11.73
C LEU A 102 6.76 6.29 -11.22
N GLU A 103 5.92 7.19 -11.72
CA GLU A 103 5.87 8.60 -11.37
C GLU A 103 5.59 8.88 -9.90
N PHE A 104 4.95 7.97 -9.16
CA PHE A 104 4.75 8.13 -7.72
C PHE A 104 6.07 8.15 -6.92
N GLY A 105 7.13 7.59 -7.49
CA GLY A 105 8.46 7.59 -6.88
C GLY A 105 9.39 8.68 -7.37
N GLN A 106 8.88 9.70 -8.10
CA GLN A 106 9.67 10.77 -8.70
C GLN A 106 9.63 12.08 -7.89
N ASP A 107 10.67 12.88 -8.06
CA ASP A 107 10.68 14.27 -7.65
C ASP A 107 9.98 15.18 -8.68
N TYR A 108 9.96 16.50 -8.40
CA TYR A 108 9.33 17.49 -9.28
C TYR A 108 10.07 17.69 -10.61
N GLU A 109 11.30 17.19 -10.73
CA GLU A 109 12.13 17.25 -11.93
C GLU A 109 12.05 15.96 -12.74
N GLY A 110 11.34 14.96 -12.24
CA GLY A 110 11.16 13.64 -12.87
C GLY A 110 12.28 12.65 -12.54
N ASN A 111 13.14 12.95 -11.56
CA ASN A 111 14.14 12.00 -11.10
C ASN A 111 13.51 10.90 -10.25
N GLN A 112 13.90 9.67 -10.50
CA GLN A 112 13.42 8.51 -9.76
C GLN A 112 14.15 8.39 -8.41
N LEU A 113 13.39 8.40 -7.31
CA LEU A 113 13.89 8.23 -5.94
C LEU A 113 13.47 6.89 -5.34
N GLN A 114 12.38 6.31 -5.82
CA GLN A 114 11.81 5.05 -5.34
C GLN A 114 11.40 4.18 -6.53
N LEU A 115 11.45 2.87 -6.37
CA LEU A 115 10.87 1.91 -7.32
C LEU A 115 9.63 1.27 -6.71
N PRO A 116 8.58 1.01 -7.51
CA PRO A 116 7.41 0.28 -7.03
C PRO A 116 7.81 -1.14 -6.65
N ASP A 117 7.39 -1.58 -5.46
CA ASP A 117 7.49 -2.94 -4.98
C ASP A 117 6.19 -3.71 -5.27
N GLN A 118 5.07 -3.09 -4.93
CA GLN A 118 3.74 -3.62 -5.19
C GLN A 118 2.75 -2.48 -5.42
N GLN A 119 1.61 -2.81 -6.01
CA GLN A 119 0.54 -1.85 -6.25
C GLN A 119 -0.73 -2.25 -5.54
N PHE A 120 -1.47 -1.24 -5.10
CA PHE A 120 -2.78 -1.41 -4.48
C PHE A 120 -3.84 -0.67 -5.29
N ALA A 121 -5.05 -1.20 -5.24
CA ALA A 121 -6.23 -0.51 -5.72
C ALA A 121 -7.28 -0.48 -4.61
N ASN A 122 -7.92 0.66 -4.40
CA ASN A 122 -9.09 0.74 -3.55
C ASN A 122 -10.26 0.10 -4.29
N LEU A 123 -10.86 -0.91 -3.67
CA LEU A 123 -11.97 -1.66 -4.23
C LEU A 123 -13.12 -1.69 -3.23
N TYR A 124 -14.34 -1.59 -3.76
CA TYR A 124 -15.53 -1.82 -2.97
C TYR A 124 -15.77 -3.33 -2.82
N TRP A 125 -15.61 -3.84 -1.62
CA TRP A 125 -15.87 -5.24 -1.27
C TRP A 125 -17.28 -5.38 -0.70
N PHE A 126 -18.06 -6.31 -1.21
CA PHE A 126 -19.42 -6.56 -0.74
C PHE A 126 -19.79 -8.04 -0.74
N ARG A 127 -20.76 -8.39 0.04
CA ARG A 127 -21.30 -9.76 0.11
C ARG A 127 -22.25 -9.99 -1.06
N TYR A 128 -21.71 -10.56 -2.13
CA TYR A 128 -22.48 -10.86 -3.33
C TYR A 128 -23.71 -11.72 -3.04
N ASP A 129 -23.57 -12.72 -2.15
CA ASP A 129 -24.65 -13.61 -1.72
C ASP A 129 -25.81 -12.85 -1.08
N TRP A 130 -25.54 -11.81 -0.27
CA TRP A 130 -26.58 -10.96 0.31
C TRP A 130 -27.20 -10.01 -0.71
N PHE A 131 -26.40 -9.43 -1.58
CA PHE A 131 -26.87 -8.56 -2.65
C PHE A 131 -27.69 -9.29 -3.70
N ALA A 132 -27.52 -10.61 -3.84
CA ALA A 132 -28.33 -11.44 -4.74
C ALA A 132 -29.70 -11.86 -4.16
N ARG A 133 -29.93 -11.73 -2.85
CA ARG A 133 -31.15 -12.18 -2.18
C ARG A 133 -32.35 -11.31 -2.50
N ASP A 134 -33.44 -11.91 -2.94
CA ASP A 134 -34.66 -11.21 -3.34
C ASP A 134 -35.37 -10.51 -2.16
N ASP A 135 -35.34 -11.12 -0.96
CA ASP A 135 -35.89 -10.51 0.25
C ASP A 135 -35.15 -9.22 0.64
N LEU A 136 -33.81 -9.23 0.56
CA LEU A 136 -33.00 -8.04 0.87
C LEU A 136 -33.15 -6.96 -0.22
N LYS A 137 -33.17 -7.32 -1.50
CA LYS A 137 -33.45 -6.40 -2.60
C LYS A 137 -34.80 -5.71 -2.46
N THR A 138 -35.83 -6.48 -2.15
CA THR A 138 -37.20 -5.96 -1.98
C THR A 138 -37.25 -5.01 -0.80
N ALA A 139 -36.64 -5.37 0.34
CA ALA A 139 -36.61 -4.55 1.53
C ALA A 139 -35.82 -3.25 1.32
N PHE A 140 -34.67 -3.33 0.63
CA PHE A 140 -33.86 -2.17 0.30
C PHE A 140 -34.62 -1.19 -0.62
N LYS A 141 -35.16 -1.71 -1.71
CA LYS A 141 -35.94 -0.91 -2.66
C LYS A 141 -37.14 -0.24 -2.00
N SER A 142 -37.83 -0.94 -1.09
CA SER A 142 -38.97 -0.38 -0.33
C SER A 142 -38.55 0.78 0.57
N LYS A 143 -37.30 0.73 1.12
CA LYS A 143 -36.80 1.78 2.03
C LYS A 143 -36.24 2.99 1.27
N TYR A 144 -35.44 2.75 0.23
CA TYR A 144 -34.66 3.80 -0.43
C TYR A 144 -35.16 4.17 -1.83
N GLY A 145 -36.10 3.39 -2.42
CA GLY A 145 -36.71 3.71 -3.71
C GLY A 145 -35.91 3.29 -4.95
N TYR A 146 -34.77 2.64 -4.80
CA TYR A 146 -33.95 2.13 -5.88
C TYR A 146 -33.41 0.71 -5.59
N GLU A 147 -32.78 0.07 -6.59
CA GLU A 147 -32.33 -1.31 -6.46
C GLU A 147 -31.05 -1.42 -5.62
N LEU A 148 -30.95 -2.48 -4.79
CA LEU A 148 -29.72 -2.85 -4.11
C LEU A 148 -28.67 -3.31 -5.12
N GLY A 149 -27.56 -2.62 -5.17
CA GLY A 149 -26.44 -2.93 -6.07
C GLY A 149 -25.15 -2.25 -5.62
N VAL A 150 -24.10 -2.33 -6.43
CA VAL A 150 -22.84 -1.62 -6.18
C VAL A 150 -23.13 -0.12 -6.13
N PRO A 151 -22.69 0.61 -5.10
CA PRO A 151 -22.99 2.03 -4.96
C PRO A 151 -22.32 2.83 -6.07
N LEU A 152 -23.07 3.78 -6.66
CA LEU A 152 -22.60 4.67 -7.73
C LEU A 152 -22.13 6.03 -7.19
N ASN A 153 -22.39 6.32 -5.93
CA ASN A 153 -22.01 7.55 -5.23
C ASN A 153 -22.01 7.32 -3.72
N TRP A 154 -21.54 8.32 -2.97
CA TRP A 154 -21.43 8.24 -1.51
C TRP A 154 -22.78 8.11 -0.81
N GLN A 155 -23.85 8.72 -1.35
CA GLN A 155 -25.19 8.56 -0.80
C GLN A 155 -25.66 7.09 -0.86
N ALA A 156 -25.49 6.44 -2.01
CA ALA A 156 -25.83 5.04 -2.18
C ALA A 156 -24.96 4.14 -1.27
N TYR A 157 -23.71 4.50 -1.07
CA TYR A 157 -22.82 3.81 -0.13
C TYR A 157 -23.35 3.92 1.32
N GLU A 158 -23.74 5.11 1.75
CA GLU A 158 -24.31 5.36 3.07
C GLU A 158 -25.63 4.60 3.28
N ASP A 159 -26.54 4.64 2.30
CA ASP A 159 -27.81 3.92 2.33
C ASP A 159 -27.61 2.41 2.50
N ILE A 160 -26.63 1.83 1.81
CA ILE A 160 -26.28 0.41 1.93
C ILE A 160 -25.70 0.11 3.31
N ALA A 161 -24.79 0.96 3.78
CA ALA A 161 -24.18 0.82 5.11
C ALA A 161 -25.25 0.86 6.22
N GLU A 162 -26.17 1.83 6.16
CA GLU A 162 -27.29 1.94 7.09
C GLU A 162 -28.24 0.73 7.00
N PHE A 163 -28.56 0.29 5.78
CA PHE A 163 -29.47 -0.83 5.55
C PHE A 163 -29.02 -2.12 6.21
N PHE A 164 -27.72 -2.43 6.15
CA PHE A 164 -27.18 -3.67 6.70
C PHE A 164 -26.82 -3.56 8.18
N THR A 165 -26.48 -2.37 8.69
CA THR A 165 -26.03 -2.23 10.09
C THR A 165 -27.12 -2.60 11.09
N GLY A 166 -26.82 -3.57 11.94
CA GLY A 166 -27.74 -4.08 12.97
C GLY A 166 -28.84 -5.02 12.44
N ARG A 167 -28.81 -5.38 11.16
CA ARG A 167 -29.76 -6.34 10.57
C ARG A 167 -29.40 -7.76 10.98
N GLU A 168 -30.43 -8.55 11.26
CA GLU A 168 -30.29 -9.99 11.45
C GLU A 168 -30.35 -10.69 10.08
N ILE A 169 -29.30 -11.40 9.71
CA ILE A 169 -29.22 -12.21 8.50
C ILE A 169 -28.73 -13.60 8.91
N ASP A 170 -29.55 -14.62 8.64
CA ASP A 170 -29.26 -16.02 8.93
C ASP A 170 -28.85 -16.26 10.41
N GLY A 171 -29.52 -15.53 11.33
CA GLY A 171 -29.28 -15.64 12.77
C GLY A 171 -28.05 -14.91 13.29
N GLN A 172 -27.48 -14.03 12.49
CA GLN A 172 -26.31 -13.21 12.86
C GLN A 172 -26.61 -11.73 12.66
N THR A 173 -26.27 -10.92 13.64
CA THR A 173 -26.27 -9.47 13.48
C THR A 173 -25.12 -9.05 12.60
N VAL A 174 -25.41 -8.29 11.53
CA VAL A 174 -24.40 -7.85 10.55
C VAL A 174 -24.15 -6.35 10.63
N TYR A 175 -23.02 -5.94 10.08
CA TYR A 175 -22.59 -4.55 9.97
C TYR A 175 -22.47 -4.17 8.49
N GLY A 176 -23.00 -3.02 8.14
CA GLY A 176 -23.06 -2.56 6.76
C GLY A 176 -21.80 -1.88 6.26
N HIS A 177 -20.85 -1.60 7.14
CA HIS A 177 -19.63 -0.86 6.80
C HIS A 177 -18.46 -1.33 7.66
N MET A 178 -17.30 -1.42 7.04
CA MET A 178 -16.02 -1.63 7.70
C MET A 178 -14.96 -0.83 6.96
N ASP A 179 -14.24 0.02 7.66
CA ASP A 179 -13.16 0.82 7.09
C ASP A 179 -12.11 1.16 8.15
N TYR A 180 -11.05 1.86 7.71
CA TYR A 180 -10.01 2.34 8.60
C TYR A 180 -10.58 3.33 9.63
N GLY A 181 -10.49 2.99 10.90
CA GLY A 181 -10.94 3.84 12.00
C GLY A 181 -9.87 4.07 13.06
N LYS A 182 -8.76 3.33 12.98
CA LYS A 182 -7.65 3.48 13.92
C LYS A 182 -6.75 4.62 13.45
N LYS A 183 -6.24 5.42 14.41
CA LYS A 183 -5.19 6.41 14.11
C LYS A 183 -3.97 5.71 13.51
N SER A 184 -3.76 5.88 12.22
CA SER A 184 -2.63 5.34 11.45
C SER A 184 -2.42 6.18 10.19
N PRO A 185 -1.28 6.05 9.50
CA PRO A 185 -1.06 6.69 8.19
C PRO A 185 -2.18 6.37 7.18
N SER A 186 -2.73 5.15 7.23
CA SER A 186 -3.80 4.68 6.33
C SER A 186 -5.09 5.50 6.38
N LEU A 187 -5.32 6.32 7.41
CA LEU A 187 -6.47 7.25 7.43
C LEU A 187 -6.42 8.29 6.31
N GLY A 188 -5.22 8.68 5.87
CA GLY A 188 -5.05 9.62 4.77
C GLY A 188 -5.64 9.14 3.46
N TRP A 189 -5.66 7.83 3.24
CA TRP A 189 -6.20 7.21 2.02
C TRP A 189 -7.69 7.46 1.85
N ARG A 190 -8.44 7.50 2.97
CA ARG A 190 -9.88 7.79 2.92
C ARG A 190 -10.17 9.24 2.56
N PHE A 191 -9.27 10.14 2.88
CA PHE A 191 -9.37 11.53 2.46
C PHE A 191 -9.18 11.69 0.96
N THR A 192 -8.33 10.87 0.34
CA THR A 192 -8.08 10.92 -1.11
C THR A 192 -9.18 10.23 -1.93
N ASP A 193 -9.99 9.35 -1.32
CA ASP A 193 -11.10 8.67 -1.99
C ASP A 193 -12.40 9.52 -1.99
N ALA A 194 -12.45 10.58 -1.21
CA ALA A 194 -13.60 11.45 -1.07
C ALA A 194 -13.55 12.61 -2.08
#